data_03fecb439614eceaeee9f9ee48e0c35f
#
_entry.id   03fecb439614eceaeee9f9ee48e0c35f
#
_cell.length_a   1.000
_cell.length_b   1.000
_cell.length_c   1.000
_cell.angle_alpha   90.00
_cell.angle_beta   90.00
_cell.angle_gamma   90.00
#
_symmetry.space_group_name_H-M   'P 1'
#
loop_
_entity.id
_entity.type
_entity.pdbx_description
1 polymer ?
#
loop_
_entity_poly.entity_id
_entity_poly.type
_entity_poly.pdbx_seq_one_letter_code
_entity_poly.pdbx_strand_id
1 'polypeptide(L)'
;DISAQEMDSNVAIAAPLVGDIGSCVCALLAAIDSNAGSNWAKPSADWLRAIAERKDKNLAKMAEALAKDPTPMNFHSALNVVRDIIRVNPDAILVNEGANALDFTRSIVDMYKPRKRLDVGTWGVMGIGMGFSVAAAVVSGQPVIAIEGDSAFGFSGMEVETICRYKLPVCVVIFNNNGVYRGTDVNPSGGPDAAPTVFVKGARYDKLMEAFGGVGVHATTPAELRKAMEQAIRSRKPTLINAVIDETAGTESGRITSLNPTSGKKK
;
A
#
# COMPACT_ATOMS: atom_id res chain seq x y z
N ASP A 1 20.31 14.06 11.74
CA ASP A 1 21.00 13.13 10.85
C ASP A 1 22.49 13.04 11.22
N ILE A 2 23.15 11.93 10.87
CA ILE A 2 24.60 11.74 11.07
C ILE A 2 25.43 12.53 10.04
N SER A 3 24.84 12.83 8.89
CA SER A 3 25.48 13.58 7.80
C SER A 3 25.03 15.03 7.82
N ALA A 4 26.00 15.94 7.94
CA ALA A 4 25.73 17.37 7.87
C ALA A 4 25.20 17.83 6.51
N GLN A 5 25.52 17.09 5.43
CA GLN A 5 25.06 17.39 4.06
C GLN A 5 23.56 17.14 3.88
N GLU A 6 22.94 16.30 4.72
CA GLU A 6 21.50 16.04 4.68
C GLU A 6 20.66 17.15 5.34
N MET A 7 21.33 18.08 6.04
CA MET A 7 20.64 19.25 6.58
C MET A 7 20.24 20.21 5.46
N ASP A 8 19.11 20.87 5.64
CA ASP A 8 18.54 21.83 4.68
C ASP A 8 18.23 21.28 3.28
N SER A 9 18.17 19.96 3.11
CA SER A 9 17.95 19.35 1.81
C SER A 9 16.60 19.73 1.17
N ASN A 10 15.56 19.90 1.96
CA ASN A 10 14.22 20.24 1.50
C ASN A 10 13.63 21.51 2.13
N VAL A 11 13.94 21.75 3.37
CA VAL A 11 13.44 22.88 4.17
C VAL A 11 14.57 23.41 5.03
N ALA A 12 14.68 24.73 5.13
CA ALA A 12 15.67 25.36 6.02
C ALA A 12 15.46 24.91 7.46
N ILE A 13 16.54 24.51 8.13
CA ILE A 13 16.54 23.97 9.48
C ILE A 13 16.96 25.06 10.46
N ALA A 14 16.11 25.33 11.47
CA ALA A 14 16.39 26.32 12.49
C ALA A 14 17.45 25.85 13.51
N ALA A 15 17.47 24.54 13.81
CA ALA A 15 18.39 23.95 14.78
C ALA A 15 18.82 22.54 14.32
N PRO A 16 19.93 22.43 13.57
CA PRO A 16 20.41 21.14 13.10
C PRO A 16 20.98 20.30 14.24
N LEU A 17 20.56 19.05 14.32
CA LEU A 17 21.12 18.04 15.23
C LEU A 17 21.91 17.04 14.39
N VAL A 18 23.20 17.28 14.29
CA VAL A 18 24.13 16.43 13.54
C VAL A 18 24.77 15.42 14.47
N GLY A 19 24.54 14.14 14.26
CA GLY A 19 25.09 13.07 15.06
C GLY A 19 24.30 11.77 14.97
N ASP A 20 24.74 10.76 15.71
CA ASP A 20 24.00 9.53 15.91
C ASP A 20 22.62 9.81 16.53
N ILE A 21 21.57 9.17 16.00
CA ILE A 21 20.19 9.42 16.42
C ILE A 21 20.00 9.14 17.91
N GLY A 22 20.54 8.02 18.42
CA GLY A 22 20.43 7.64 19.82
C GLY A 22 21.10 8.66 20.72
N SER A 23 22.31 9.09 20.37
CA SER A 23 23.08 10.12 21.11
C SER A 23 22.35 11.46 21.10
N CYS A 24 21.80 11.88 19.97
CA CYS A 24 21.01 13.12 19.87
C CYS A 24 19.74 13.07 20.72
N VAL A 25 19.04 11.94 20.72
CA VAL A 25 17.83 11.74 21.55
C VAL A 25 18.20 11.78 23.05
N CYS A 26 19.27 11.09 23.46
CA CYS A 26 19.74 11.14 24.84
C CYS A 26 20.11 12.58 25.28
N ALA A 27 20.79 13.32 24.43
CA ALA A 27 21.16 14.72 24.71
C ALA A 27 19.90 15.62 24.82
N LEU A 28 18.90 15.43 23.96
CA LEU A 28 17.62 16.14 24.03
C LEU A 28 16.87 15.82 25.33
N LEU A 29 16.79 14.56 25.72
CA LEU A 29 16.14 14.15 26.98
C LEU A 29 16.83 14.76 28.17
N ALA A 30 18.16 14.70 28.24
CA ALA A 30 18.94 15.33 29.31
C ALA A 30 18.71 16.86 29.36
N ALA A 31 18.63 17.52 28.20
CA ALA A 31 18.34 18.96 28.16
C ALA A 31 16.90 19.27 28.64
N ILE A 32 15.94 18.43 28.31
CA ILE A 32 14.55 18.56 28.79
C ILE A 32 14.48 18.37 30.30
N ASP A 33 15.14 17.33 30.86
CA ASP A 33 15.15 17.02 32.27
C ASP A 33 15.83 18.13 33.08
N SER A 34 16.95 18.67 32.59
CA SER A 34 17.65 19.78 33.23
C SER A 34 16.85 21.10 33.26
N ASN A 35 15.85 21.21 32.37
CA ASN A 35 14.93 22.34 32.28
C ASN A 35 13.49 21.97 32.71
N ALA A 36 13.33 20.95 33.51
CA ALA A 36 11.99 20.43 33.88
C ALA A 36 11.10 21.47 34.59
N GLY A 37 11.70 22.48 35.24
CA GLY A 37 10.98 23.63 35.82
C GLY A 37 10.62 24.75 34.83
N SER A 38 11.04 24.64 33.58
CA SER A 38 10.82 25.67 32.57
C SER A 38 9.36 25.65 32.10
N ASN A 39 8.83 26.83 31.83
CA ASN A 39 7.47 26.97 31.28
C ASN A 39 7.51 26.74 29.75
N TRP A 40 7.51 25.48 29.34
CA TRP A 40 7.48 25.10 27.93
C TRP A 40 6.23 25.66 27.26
N ALA A 41 6.41 26.26 26.09
CA ALA A 41 5.29 26.74 25.30
C ALA A 41 4.37 25.58 24.94
N LYS A 42 3.10 25.67 25.35
CA LYS A 42 2.08 24.71 24.94
C LYS A 42 1.69 24.96 23.49
N PRO A 43 1.31 23.91 22.73
CA PRO A 43 0.76 24.11 21.40
C PRO A 43 -0.44 25.08 21.45
N SER A 44 -0.52 26.00 20.50
CA SER A 44 -1.65 26.91 20.45
C SER A 44 -2.95 26.15 20.23
N ALA A 45 -4.03 26.58 20.91
CA ALA A 45 -5.35 25.98 20.73
C ALA A 45 -5.82 26.06 19.27
N ASP A 46 -5.48 27.13 18.56
CA ASP A 46 -5.82 27.32 17.15
C ASP A 46 -5.12 26.31 16.25
N TRP A 47 -3.85 26.02 16.52
CA TRP A 47 -3.11 25.00 15.76
C TRP A 47 -3.68 23.60 15.99
N LEU A 48 -3.98 23.24 17.23
CA LEU A 48 -4.61 21.96 17.56
C LEU A 48 -6.01 21.84 16.93
N ARG A 49 -6.79 22.91 16.94
CA ARG A 49 -8.10 22.96 16.29
C ARG A 49 -7.97 22.78 14.77
N ALA A 50 -7.05 23.47 14.12
CA ALA A 50 -6.82 23.33 12.68
C ALA A 50 -6.41 21.91 12.27
N ILE A 51 -5.59 21.23 13.10
CA ILE A 51 -5.25 19.81 12.88
C ILE A 51 -6.50 18.93 13.02
N ALA A 52 -7.31 19.12 14.06
CA ALA A 52 -8.52 18.34 14.28
C ALA A 52 -9.51 18.52 13.12
N GLU A 53 -9.81 19.75 12.73
CA GLU A 53 -10.70 20.06 11.60
C GLU A 53 -10.20 19.42 10.28
N ARG A 54 -8.89 19.48 10.03
CA ARG A 54 -8.31 18.86 8.82
C ARG A 54 -8.43 17.35 8.86
N LYS A 55 -8.15 16.73 10.01
CA LYS A 55 -8.32 15.29 10.24
C LYS A 55 -9.76 14.87 9.98
N ASP A 56 -10.74 15.56 10.59
CA ASP A 56 -12.15 15.22 10.47
C ASP A 56 -12.64 15.35 9.02
N LYS A 57 -12.23 16.42 8.34
CA LYS A 57 -12.50 16.58 6.90
C LYS A 57 -11.94 15.45 6.06
N ASN A 58 -10.70 15.02 6.32
CA ASN A 58 -10.07 13.93 5.58
C ASN A 58 -10.78 12.59 5.85
N LEU A 59 -11.14 12.32 7.12
CA LEU A 59 -11.90 11.12 7.50
C LEU A 59 -13.28 11.08 6.86
N ALA A 60 -14.00 12.20 6.85
CA ALA A 60 -15.31 12.28 6.21
C ALA A 60 -15.23 12.03 4.70
N LYS A 61 -14.25 12.63 4.02
CA LYS A 61 -14.01 12.40 2.59
C LYS A 61 -13.66 10.94 2.29
N MET A 62 -12.82 10.32 3.12
CA MET A 62 -12.48 8.90 2.96
C MET A 62 -13.70 8.01 3.20
N ALA A 63 -14.48 8.27 4.23
CA ALA A 63 -15.70 7.53 4.52
C ALA A 63 -16.70 7.59 3.36
N GLU A 64 -16.89 8.78 2.76
CA GLU A 64 -17.73 8.93 1.57
C GLU A 64 -17.22 8.10 0.37
N ALA A 65 -15.90 8.08 0.14
CA ALA A 65 -15.30 7.29 -0.93
C ALA A 65 -15.47 5.78 -0.71
N LEU A 66 -15.26 5.32 0.53
CA LEU A 66 -15.37 3.92 0.92
C LEU A 66 -16.82 3.40 0.97
N ALA A 67 -17.81 4.29 1.13
CA ALA A 67 -19.22 3.94 1.10
C ALA A 67 -19.77 3.64 -0.29
N LYS A 68 -19.03 4.02 -1.34
CA LYS A 68 -19.42 3.76 -2.73
C LYS A 68 -19.08 2.32 -3.12
N ASP A 69 -20.03 1.65 -3.77
CA ASP A 69 -19.86 0.29 -4.29
C ASP A 69 -20.08 0.27 -5.81
N PRO A 70 -19.15 0.83 -6.59
CA PRO A 70 -19.28 0.89 -8.03
C PRO A 70 -19.08 -0.49 -8.68
N THR A 71 -19.68 -0.66 -9.84
CA THR A 71 -19.47 -1.83 -10.71
C THR A 71 -18.95 -1.33 -12.07
N PRO A 72 -17.73 -1.72 -12.50
CA PRO A 72 -16.74 -2.56 -11.80
C PRO A 72 -16.24 -1.95 -10.48
N MET A 73 -15.65 -2.80 -9.61
CA MET A 73 -14.97 -2.31 -8.39
C MET A 73 -13.93 -1.24 -8.72
N ASN A 74 -13.70 -0.32 -7.79
CA ASN A 74 -12.53 0.56 -7.84
C ASN A 74 -11.56 0.25 -6.68
N PHE A 75 -10.45 0.97 -6.60
CA PHE A 75 -9.48 0.79 -5.50
C PHE A 75 -10.12 0.98 -4.11
N HIS A 76 -11.02 1.94 -3.94
CA HIS A 76 -11.66 2.19 -2.65
C HIS A 76 -12.57 1.05 -2.22
N SER A 77 -13.45 0.58 -3.11
CA SER A 77 -14.39 -0.50 -2.77
C SER A 77 -13.66 -1.83 -2.52
N ALA A 78 -12.65 -2.15 -3.33
CA ALA A 78 -11.84 -3.35 -3.14
C ALA A 78 -10.98 -3.28 -1.87
N LEU A 79 -10.31 -2.15 -1.63
CA LEU A 79 -9.46 -1.98 -0.44
C LEU A 79 -10.26 -1.80 0.85
N ASN A 80 -11.51 -1.37 0.79
CA ASN A 80 -12.38 -1.40 1.95
C ASN A 80 -12.60 -2.83 2.47
N VAL A 81 -12.68 -3.81 1.56
CA VAL A 81 -12.70 -5.23 1.94
C VAL A 81 -11.41 -5.64 2.64
N VAL A 82 -10.26 -5.30 2.05
CA VAL A 82 -8.94 -5.60 2.64
C VAL A 82 -8.79 -4.97 4.04
N ARG A 83 -9.19 -3.71 4.17
CA ARG A 83 -9.19 -2.97 5.44
C ARG A 83 -9.99 -3.68 6.53
N ASP A 84 -11.21 -4.12 6.21
CA ASP A 84 -12.05 -4.86 7.15
C ASP A 84 -11.41 -6.20 7.57
N ILE A 85 -10.84 -6.92 6.61
CA ILE A 85 -10.15 -8.20 6.85
C ILE A 85 -8.93 -7.99 7.78
N ILE A 86 -8.10 -6.99 7.52
CA ILE A 86 -6.93 -6.68 8.38
C ILE A 86 -7.37 -6.28 9.78
N ARG A 87 -8.46 -5.51 9.91
CA ARG A 87 -8.99 -5.07 11.21
C ARG A 87 -9.33 -6.25 12.14
N VAL A 88 -9.90 -7.32 11.59
CA VAL A 88 -10.27 -8.51 12.37
C VAL A 88 -9.16 -9.58 12.41
N ASN A 89 -8.10 -9.40 11.62
CA ASN A 89 -6.92 -10.26 11.59
C ASN A 89 -5.63 -9.43 11.77
N PRO A 90 -5.42 -8.73 12.89
CA PRO A 90 -4.33 -7.78 13.04
C PRO A 90 -2.94 -8.43 13.08
N ASP A 91 -2.86 -9.75 13.20
CA ASP A 91 -1.61 -10.52 13.16
C ASP A 91 -1.20 -10.93 11.73
N ALA A 92 -2.11 -10.85 10.76
CA ALA A 92 -1.78 -11.07 9.37
C ALA A 92 -0.75 -10.04 8.88
N ILE A 93 0.14 -10.47 8.01
CA ILE A 93 1.13 -9.58 7.40
C ILE A 93 0.58 -9.10 6.08
N LEU A 94 0.55 -7.79 5.90
CA LEU A 94 0.18 -7.13 4.66
C LEU A 94 1.44 -6.84 3.86
N VAL A 95 1.49 -7.34 2.63
CA VAL A 95 2.48 -6.94 1.64
C VAL A 95 1.75 -6.16 0.56
N ASN A 96 2.29 -5.03 0.12
CA ASN A 96 1.68 -4.27 -0.95
C ASN A 96 2.72 -3.73 -1.93
N GLU A 97 2.45 -3.89 -3.20
CA GLU A 97 3.33 -3.54 -4.30
C GLU A 97 2.58 -2.91 -5.48
N GLY A 98 3.30 -2.24 -6.34
CA GLY A 98 2.79 -1.51 -7.48
C GLY A 98 2.76 -0.01 -7.22
N ALA A 99 2.36 0.79 -8.20
CA ALA A 99 2.21 2.24 -8.03
C ALA A 99 0.88 2.57 -7.35
N ASN A 100 -0.23 2.47 -8.10
CA ASN A 100 -1.56 2.77 -7.57
C ASN A 100 -1.96 1.80 -6.45
N ALA A 101 -1.74 0.50 -6.63
CA ALA A 101 -2.06 -0.49 -5.60
C ALA A 101 -1.33 -0.21 -4.27
N LEU A 102 -0.06 0.20 -4.33
CA LEU A 102 0.74 0.59 -3.17
C LEU A 102 0.16 1.82 -2.48
N ASP A 103 -0.05 2.91 -3.23
CA ASP A 103 -0.44 4.21 -2.68
C ASP A 103 -1.85 4.19 -2.11
N PHE A 104 -2.80 3.58 -2.82
CA PHE A 104 -4.17 3.39 -2.30
C PHE A 104 -4.18 2.49 -1.06
N THR A 105 -3.39 1.40 -1.04
CA THR A 105 -3.32 0.52 0.13
C THR A 105 -2.78 1.26 1.35
N ARG A 106 -1.73 2.07 1.19
CA ARG A 106 -1.20 2.91 2.27
C ARG A 106 -2.21 3.92 2.81
N SER A 107 -3.01 4.49 1.90
CA SER A 107 -4.00 5.52 2.25
C SER A 107 -5.25 4.95 2.94
N ILE A 108 -5.64 3.71 2.63
CA ILE A 108 -6.93 3.14 3.02
C ILE A 108 -6.81 2.11 4.15
N VAL A 109 -5.77 1.26 4.12
CA VAL A 109 -5.65 0.15 5.06
C VAL A 109 -4.82 0.55 6.26
N ASP A 110 -5.46 0.63 7.43
CA ASP A 110 -4.80 0.89 8.71
C ASP A 110 -4.00 -0.33 9.18
N MET A 111 -2.91 -0.07 9.90
CA MET A 111 -2.11 -1.10 10.56
C MET A 111 -2.26 -0.99 12.07
N TYR A 112 -2.57 -2.12 12.71
CA TYR A 112 -2.89 -2.18 14.15
C TYR A 112 -1.74 -2.71 15.01
N LYS A 113 -0.74 -3.34 14.40
CA LYS A 113 0.45 -3.86 15.08
C LYS A 113 1.71 -3.47 14.32
N PRO A 114 2.82 -3.22 15.02
CA PRO A 114 4.08 -2.89 14.38
C PRO A 114 4.62 -4.05 13.53
N ARG A 115 5.38 -3.74 12.49
CA ARG A 115 6.05 -4.69 11.59
C ARG A 115 5.09 -5.64 10.86
N LYS A 116 3.82 -5.25 10.67
CA LYS A 116 2.82 -6.06 9.97
C LYS A 116 2.55 -5.59 8.53
N ARG A 117 3.26 -4.56 8.07
CA ARG A 117 3.25 -4.13 6.66
C ARG A 117 4.66 -4.19 6.10
N LEU A 118 4.79 -4.77 4.91
CA LEU A 118 5.99 -4.79 4.10
C LEU A 118 5.69 -4.14 2.75
N ASP A 119 6.51 -3.21 2.35
CA ASP A 119 6.45 -2.57 1.04
C ASP A 119 7.83 -2.00 0.63
N VAL A 120 7.91 -1.43 -0.54
CA VAL A 120 9.15 -0.91 -1.13
C VAL A 120 9.61 0.45 -0.57
N GLY A 121 8.90 1.02 0.38
CA GLY A 121 9.19 2.37 0.89
C GLY A 121 9.13 3.44 -0.21
N THR A 122 10.04 4.38 -0.16
CA THR A 122 10.19 5.45 -1.16
C THR A 122 10.98 5.00 -2.40
N TRP A 123 11.62 3.85 -2.35
CA TRP A 123 12.38 3.32 -3.48
C TRP A 123 11.48 2.98 -4.67
N GLY A 124 10.28 2.45 -4.41
CA GLY A 124 9.23 2.25 -5.43
C GLY A 124 9.54 1.15 -6.45
N VAL A 125 10.48 0.25 -6.19
CA VAL A 125 10.81 -0.85 -7.11
C VAL A 125 9.65 -1.84 -7.19
N MET A 126 9.42 -2.40 -8.38
CA MET A 126 8.47 -3.48 -8.62
C MET A 126 9.18 -4.83 -8.72
N GLY A 127 8.46 -5.93 -8.41
CA GLY A 127 8.95 -7.30 -8.49
C GLY A 127 9.42 -7.91 -7.17
N ILE A 128 9.29 -7.21 -6.04
CA ILE A 128 9.75 -7.72 -4.74
C ILE A 128 8.62 -8.18 -3.82
N GLY A 129 7.37 -7.80 -4.09
CA GLY A 129 6.24 -8.11 -3.21
C GLY A 129 6.01 -9.60 -3.03
N MET A 130 6.11 -10.37 -4.10
CA MET A 130 5.97 -11.83 -4.00
C MET A 130 7.11 -12.45 -3.18
N GLY A 131 8.35 -11.97 -3.34
CA GLY A 131 9.48 -12.40 -2.50
C GLY A 131 9.30 -12.03 -1.04
N PHE A 132 8.80 -10.83 -0.74
CA PHE A 132 8.43 -10.43 0.62
C PHE A 132 7.34 -11.31 1.19
N SER A 133 6.35 -11.71 0.38
CA SER A 133 5.25 -12.57 0.80
C SER A 133 5.75 -13.97 1.19
N VAL A 134 6.65 -14.56 0.40
CA VAL A 134 7.32 -15.83 0.72
C VAL A 134 8.11 -15.71 2.02
N ALA A 135 8.97 -14.69 2.13
CA ALA A 135 9.80 -14.46 3.32
C ALA A 135 8.95 -14.24 4.57
N ALA A 136 7.91 -13.42 4.48
CA ALA A 136 6.99 -13.14 5.58
C ALA A 136 6.28 -14.40 6.07
N ALA A 137 5.78 -15.22 5.16
CA ALA A 137 5.10 -16.46 5.49
C ALA A 137 6.03 -17.48 6.18
N VAL A 138 7.26 -17.64 5.66
CA VAL A 138 8.25 -18.58 6.20
C VAL A 138 8.73 -18.14 7.59
N VAL A 139 9.07 -16.85 7.75
CA VAL A 139 9.66 -16.35 9.00
C VAL A 139 8.61 -16.26 10.12
N SER A 140 7.40 -15.82 9.80
CA SER A 140 6.38 -15.55 10.81
C SER A 140 5.43 -16.71 11.05
N GLY A 141 5.24 -17.60 10.09
CA GLY A 141 4.19 -18.61 10.10
C GLY A 141 2.77 -18.04 10.11
N GLN A 142 2.61 -16.71 9.95
CA GLN A 142 1.31 -16.06 9.95
C GLN A 142 0.71 -16.01 8.53
N PRO A 143 -0.62 -15.85 8.40
CA PRO A 143 -1.22 -15.54 7.12
C PRO A 143 -0.63 -14.25 6.54
N VAL A 144 -0.35 -14.29 5.23
CA VAL A 144 0.13 -13.13 4.47
C VAL A 144 -0.93 -12.75 3.45
N ILE A 145 -1.23 -11.47 3.38
CA ILE A 145 -2.10 -10.88 2.35
C ILE A 145 -1.20 -10.02 1.48
N ALA A 146 -1.03 -10.42 0.21
CA ALA A 146 -0.25 -9.67 -0.77
C ALA A 146 -1.20 -8.90 -1.69
N ILE A 147 -1.13 -7.58 -1.69
CA ILE A 147 -1.87 -6.71 -2.60
C ILE A 147 -0.93 -6.29 -3.72
N GLU A 148 -1.21 -6.77 -4.91
CA GLU A 148 -0.38 -6.58 -6.08
C GLU A 148 -1.17 -5.86 -7.19
N GLY A 149 -0.54 -4.92 -7.88
CA GLY A 149 -1.06 -4.51 -9.19
C GLY A 149 -0.76 -5.60 -10.22
N ASP A 150 -1.57 -5.73 -11.26
CA ASP A 150 -1.32 -6.69 -12.34
C ASP A 150 0.05 -6.50 -13.01
N SER A 151 0.50 -5.26 -13.15
CA SER A 151 1.83 -4.92 -13.65
C SER A 151 2.94 -5.36 -12.70
N ALA A 152 2.82 -5.06 -11.39
CA ALA A 152 3.82 -5.42 -10.39
C ALA A 152 3.93 -6.94 -10.25
N PHE A 153 2.82 -7.63 -10.19
CA PHE A 153 2.77 -9.10 -10.17
C PHE A 153 3.49 -9.72 -11.36
N GLY A 154 3.42 -9.10 -12.55
CA GLY A 154 4.08 -9.59 -13.75
C GLY A 154 5.61 -9.76 -13.62
N PHE A 155 6.27 -9.03 -12.72
CA PHE A 155 7.73 -9.12 -12.51
C PHE A 155 8.15 -10.35 -11.70
N SER A 156 7.28 -10.88 -10.83
CA SER A 156 7.61 -11.99 -9.92
C SER A 156 6.48 -13.01 -9.77
N GLY A 157 5.53 -13.03 -10.69
CA GLY A 157 4.34 -13.87 -10.62
C GLY A 157 4.62 -15.36 -10.52
N MET A 158 5.77 -15.84 -11.04
CA MET A 158 6.17 -17.24 -10.95
C MET A 158 6.47 -17.70 -9.51
N GLU A 159 6.62 -16.79 -8.56
CA GLU A 159 6.73 -17.15 -7.14
C GLU A 159 5.45 -17.81 -6.58
N VAL A 160 4.35 -17.81 -7.33
CA VAL A 160 3.16 -18.63 -6.98
C VAL A 160 3.51 -20.12 -6.95
N GLU A 161 4.45 -20.58 -7.76
CA GLU A 161 4.96 -21.95 -7.71
C GLU A 161 5.62 -22.22 -6.36
N THR A 162 6.52 -21.35 -5.92
CA THR A 162 7.19 -21.45 -4.61
C THR A 162 6.16 -21.46 -3.47
N ILE A 163 5.18 -20.58 -3.51
CA ILE A 163 4.09 -20.50 -2.53
C ILE A 163 3.31 -21.83 -2.49
N CYS A 164 2.98 -22.39 -3.65
CA CYS A 164 2.25 -23.66 -3.74
C CYS A 164 3.10 -24.86 -3.27
N ARG A 165 4.34 -24.95 -3.72
CA ARG A 165 5.27 -26.04 -3.39
C ARG A 165 5.49 -26.15 -1.87
N TYR A 166 5.65 -25.02 -1.19
CA TYR A 166 5.84 -24.98 0.25
C TYR A 166 4.53 -24.85 1.05
N LYS A 167 3.37 -24.82 0.36
CA LYS A 167 2.04 -24.67 0.97
C LYS A 167 1.96 -23.48 1.93
N LEU A 168 2.54 -22.36 1.54
CA LEU A 168 2.61 -21.17 2.37
C LEU A 168 1.21 -20.52 2.49
N PRO A 169 0.85 -19.98 3.67
CA PRO A 169 -0.44 -19.36 3.92
C PRO A 169 -0.49 -17.93 3.33
N VAL A 170 -0.33 -17.82 2.02
CA VAL A 170 -0.33 -16.56 1.28
C VAL A 170 -1.61 -16.42 0.46
N CYS A 171 -2.29 -15.31 0.66
CA CYS A 171 -3.41 -14.84 -0.15
C CYS A 171 -2.94 -13.67 -1.02
N VAL A 172 -2.70 -13.93 -2.29
CA VAL A 172 -2.38 -12.89 -3.29
C VAL A 172 -3.67 -12.31 -3.84
N VAL A 173 -3.82 -11.00 -3.79
CA VAL A 173 -4.93 -10.26 -4.39
C VAL A 173 -4.36 -9.36 -5.48
N ILE A 174 -4.64 -9.69 -6.73
CA ILE A 174 -4.22 -8.89 -7.88
C ILE A 174 -5.32 -7.89 -8.20
N PHE A 175 -5.04 -6.61 -8.11
CA PHE A 175 -5.90 -5.57 -8.66
C PHE A 175 -5.65 -5.45 -10.15
N ASN A 176 -6.52 -6.11 -10.90
CA ASN A 176 -6.44 -6.24 -12.34
C ASN A 176 -7.24 -5.13 -13.01
N ASN A 177 -6.55 -4.11 -13.51
CA ASN A 177 -7.11 -3.05 -14.36
C ASN A 177 -6.62 -3.13 -15.80
N ASN A 178 -6.07 -4.28 -16.22
CA ASN A 178 -5.55 -4.57 -17.56
C ASN A 178 -4.37 -3.69 -18.01
N GLY A 179 -3.52 -3.25 -17.08
CA GLY A 179 -2.30 -2.55 -17.47
C GLY A 179 -1.70 -1.61 -16.43
N VAL A 180 -0.67 -0.90 -16.87
CA VAL A 180 0.06 0.05 -16.05
C VAL A 180 -0.76 1.32 -15.87
N TYR A 181 -1.03 1.74 -14.63
CA TYR A 181 -1.80 2.93 -14.23
C TYR A 181 -3.28 2.93 -14.63
N ARG A 182 -3.62 3.05 -15.90
CA ARG A 182 -4.99 3.25 -16.43
C ARG A 182 -5.45 2.16 -17.41
N GLY A 183 -4.85 1.00 -17.39
CA GLY A 183 -5.25 -0.09 -18.25
C GLY A 183 -5.23 0.31 -19.73
N THR A 184 -6.34 0.05 -20.43
CA THR A 184 -6.44 0.25 -21.88
C THR A 184 -6.58 1.71 -22.31
N ASP A 185 -6.89 2.64 -21.39
CA ASP A 185 -7.10 4.05 -21.69
C ASP A 185 -5.83 4.82 -22.11
N VAL A 186 -4.67 4.20 -21.99
CA VAL A 186 -3.37 4.83 -22.28
C VAL A 186 -2.76 4.24 -23.53
N ASN A 187 -3.46 4.33 -24.66
CA ASN A 187 -2.82 4.17 -25.97
C ASN A 187 -2.65 5.56 -26.61
N PRO A 188 -1.52 6.27 -26.38
CA PRO A 188 -1.32 7.62 -26.89
C PRO A 188 -1.24 7.68 -28.42
N SER A 189 -1.03 6.55 -29.09
CA SER A 189 -0.88 6.48 -30.55
C SER A 189 -2.20 6.30 -31.28
N GLY A 190 -3.26 5.86 -30.58
CA GLY A 190 -4.57 5.58 -31.22
C GLY A 190 -4.53 4.53 -32.34
N GLY A 191 -3.40 3.81 -32.49
CA GLY A 191 -3.16 2.87 -33.56
C GLY A 191 -3.72 1.47 -33.27
N PRO A 192 -3.62 0.53 -34.23
CA PRO A 192 -4.07 -0.86 -34.05
C PRO A 192 -3.24 -1.65 -33.04
N ASP A 193 -2.03 -1.20 -32.75
CA ASP A 193 -1.13 -1.86 -31.82
C ASP A 193 -1.36 -1.36 -30.40
N ALA A 194 -1.46 -2.29 -29.46
CA ALA A 194 -1.58 -1.95 -28.04
C ALA A 194 -0.30 -1.24 -27.56
N ALA A 195 -0.46 -0.19 -26.73
CA ALA A 195 0.69 0.43 -26.10
C ALA A 195 1.40 -0.58 -25.16
N PRO A 196 2.72 -0.45 -24.95
CA PRO A 196 3.47 -1.35 -24.07
C PRO A 196 2.95 -1.41 -22.63
N THR A 197 2.13 -0.44 -22.23
CA THR A 197 1.50 -0.34 -20.89
C THR A 197 0.16 -1.05 -20.81
N VAL A 198 -0.39 -1.53 -21.93
CA VAL A 198 -1.69 -2.22 -22.01
C VAL A 198 -1.47 -3.72 -21.99
N PHE A 199 -2.19 -4.40 -21.10
CA PHE A 199 -2.08 -5.86 -20.97
C PHE A 199 -3.24 -6.57 -21.67
N VAL A 200 -3.16 -7.89 -21.71
CA VAL A 200 -4.24 -8.72 -22.26
C VAL A 200 -5.50 -8.48 -21.45
N LYS A 201 -6.52 -7.97 -22.11
CA LYS A 201 -7.80 -7.66 -21.47
C LYS A 201 -8.47 -8.93 -20.92
N GLY A 202 -8.88 -8.87 -19.66
CA GLY A 202 -9.53 -9.99 -18.99
C GLY A 202 -8.60 -11.15 -18.68
N ALA A 203 -7.29 -10.90 -18.55
CA ALA A 203 -6.33 -11.92 -18.16
C ALA A 203 -6.74 -12.59 -16.83
N ARG A 204 -6.64 -13.91 -16.78
CA ARG A 204 -7.07 -14.75 -15.66
C ARG A 204 -5.85 -15.18 -14.84
N TYR A 205 -5.32 -14.27 -14.04
CA TYR A 205 -4.17 -14.53 -13.16
C TYR A 205 -4.46 -15.62 -12.12
N ASP A 206 -5.71 -15.78 -11.70
CA ASP A 206 -6.15 -16.85 -10.80
C ASP A 206 -5.81 -18.24 -11.32
N LYS A 207 -5.81 -18.44 -12.62
CA LYS A 207 -5.46 -19.72 -13.25
C LYS A 207 -4.00 -20.11 -13.08
N LEU A 208 -3.11 -19.12 -12.87
CA LEU A 208 -1.71 -19.42 -12.58
C LEU A 208 -1.55 -20.14 -11.25
N MET A 209 -2.30 -19.76 -10.22
CA MET A 209 -2.29 -20.44 -8.92
C MET A 209 -2.88 -21.87 -9.04
N GLU A 210 -3.97 -22.03 -9.79
CA GLU A 210 -4.57 -23.34 -10.04
C GLU A 210 -3.63 -24.28 -10.78
N ALA A 211 -2.84 -23.78 -11.73
CA ALA A 211 -1.84 -24.56 -12.47
C ALA A 211 -0.79 -25.22 -11.57
N PHE A 212 -0.53 -24.64 -10.39
CA PHE A 212 0.40 -25.20 -9.38
C PHE A 212 -0.33 -25.87 -8.21
N GLY A 213 -1.65 -26.11 -8.33
CA GLY A 213 -2.44 -26.82 -7.32
C GLY A 213 -2.90 -25.98 -6.12
N GLY A 214 -2.76 -24.67 -6.19
CA GLY A 214 -3.35 -23.74 -5.23
C GLY A 214 -4.80 -23.40 -5.56
N VAL A 215 -5.37 -22.41 -4.87
CA VAL A 215 -6.74 -21.95 -5.04
C VAL A 215 -6.75 -20.69 -5.88
N GLY A 216 -7.38 -20.73 -7.04
CA GLY A 216 -7.63 -19.56 -7.89
C GLY A 216 -9.06 -19.06 -7.71
N VAL A 217 -9.24 -17.75 -7.61
CA VAL A 217 -10.56 -17.10 -7.53
C VAL A 217 -10.60 -15.90 -8.44
N HIS A 218 -11.67 -15.77 -9.21
CA HIS A 218 -11.97 -14.58 -9.98
C HIS A 218 -13.07 -13.80 -9.27
N ALA A 219 -12.77 -12.57 -8.86
CA ALA A 219 -13.69 -11.71 -8.13
C ALA A 219 -13.97 -10.42 -8.92
N THR A 220 -15.23 -10.12 -9.13
CA THR A 220 -15.72 -8.93 -9.85
C THR A 220 -16.50 -7.99 -8.93
N THR A 221 -16.81 -8.46 -7.72
CA THR A 221 -17.57 -7.70 -6.72
C THR A 221 -16.84 -7.71 -5.35
N PRO A 222 -17.06 -6.68 -4.50
CA PRO A 222 -16.53 -6.67 -3.14
C PRO A 222 -16.98 -7.88 -2.30
N ALA A 223 -18.19 -8.38 -2.53
CA ALA A 223 -18.72 -9.56 -1.82
C ALA A 223 -17.94 -10.84 -2.18
N GLU A 224 -17.65 -11.05 -3.46
CA GLU A 224 -16.84 -12.18 -3.92
C GLU A 224 -15.41 -12.09 -3.41
N LEU A 225 -14.81 -10.89 -3.45
CA LEU A 225 -13.48 -10.63 -2.92
C LEU A 225 -13.42 -10.94 -1.42
N ARG A 226 -14.38 -10.44 -0.63
CA ARG A 226 -14.48 -10.69 0.82
C ARG A 226 -14.54 -12.18 1.12
N LYS A 227 -15.48 -12.88 0.49
CA LYS A 227 -15.66 -14.32 0.67
C LYS A 227 -14.38 -15.10 0.37
N ALA A 228 -13.70 -14.78 -0.73
CA ALA A 228 -12.46 -15.43 -1.13
C ALA A 228 -11.32 -15.17 -0.12
N MET A 229 -11.14 -13.93 0.34
CA MET A 229 -10.12 -13.57 1.33
C MET A 229 -10.38 -14.24 2.69
N GLU A 230 -11.61 -14.21 3.19
CA GLU A 230 -11.97 -14.88 4.44
C GLU A 230 -11.70 -16.40 4.38
N GLN A 231 -12.01 -17.02 3.24
CA GLN A 231 -11.72 -18.42 3.02
C GLN A 231 -10.22 -18.71 2.96
N ALA A 232 -9.43 -17.86 2.28
CA ALA A 232 -7.98 -17.98 2.19
C ALA A 232 -7.32 -17.93 3.58
N ILE A 233 -7.70 -16.95 4.40
CA ILE A 233 -7.16 -16.80 5.76
C ILE A 233 -7.54 -18.00 6.64
N ARG A 234 -8.80 -18.44 6.60
CA ARG A 234 -9.28 -19.56 7.41
C ARG A 234 -8.66 -20.89 6.99
N SER A 235 -8.57 -21.16 5.69
CA SER A 235 -8.04 -22.41 5.15
C SER A 235 -6.51 -22.48 5.20
N ARG A 236 -5.85 -21.31 5.22
CA ARG A 236 -4.38 -21.18 5.14
C ARG A 236 -3.78 -21.80 3.87
N LYS A 237 -4.56 -21.99 2.84
CA LYS A 237 -4.09 -22.52 1.55
C LYS A 237 -3.54 -21.41 0.67
N PRO A 238 -2.51 -21.70 -0.14
CA PRO A 238 -2.08 -20.83 -1.24
C PRO A 238 -3.28 -20.40 -2.08
N THR A 239 -3.53 -19.10 -2.14
CA THR A 239 -4.71 -18.56 -2.82
C THR A 239 -4.31 -17.34 -3.64
N LEU A 240 -4.79 -17.25 -4.88
CA LEU A 240 -4.68 -16.05 -5.71
C LEU A 240 -6.08 -15.60 -6.13
N ILE A 241 -6.39 -14.36 -5.82
CA ILE A 241 -7.65 -13.72 -6.18
C ILE A 241 -7.36 -12.69 -7.27
N ASN A 242 -7.87 -12.94 -8.47
CA ASN A 242 -7.88 -11.96 -9.56
C ASN A 242 -9.08 -11.02 -9.35
N ALA A 243 -8.84 -9.89 -8.69
CA ALA A 243 -9.85 -8.88 -8.41
C ALA A 243 -9.90 -7.88 -9.58
N VAL A 244 -10.97 -7.96 -10.36
CA VAL A 244 -11.18 -7.05 -11.51
C VAL A 244 -11.63 -5.69 -10.99
N ILE A 245 -10.88 -4.66 -11.34
CA ILE A 245 -11.21 -3.27 -11.01
C ILE A 245 -11.39 -2.44 -12.28
N ASP A 246 -12.05 -1.30 -12.14
CA ASP A 246 -12.23 -0.32 -13.20
C ASP A 246 -10.88 0.14 -13.76
N GLU A 247 -10.68 0.00 -15.06
CA GLU A 247 -9.45 0.40 -15.76
C GLU A 247 -9.16 1.90 -15.59
N THR A 248 -10.20 2.71 -15.43
CA THR A 248 -10.13 4.18 -15.32
C THR A 248 -10.06 4.66 -13.87
N ALA A 249 -10.08 3.75 -12.91
CA ALA A 249 -10.08 4.04 -11.47
C ALA A 249 -8.80 4.77 -11.04
N GLY A 250 -8.67 5.93 -11.39
CA GLY A 250 -7.74 7.01 -11.20
C GLY A 250 -6.46 6.79 -10.37
N THR A 251 -5.59 7.77 -10.42
CA THR A 251 -4.37 7.83 -9.58
C THR A 251 -4.68 8.42 -8.21
N GLU A 252 -4.02 7.92 -7.16
CA GLU A 252 -4.04 8.53 -5.82
C GLU A 252 -3.56 10.00 -5.92
N SER A 253 -4.27 10.90 -5.26
CA SER A 253 -3.99 12.34 -5.30
C SER A 253 -2.82 12.78 -4.41
N GLY A 254 -2.25 11.88 -3.63
CA GLY A 254 -1.18 12.14 -2.65
C GLY A 254 0.23 12.14 -3.23
N ARG A 255 0.47 12.73 -4.40
CA ARG A 255 1.82 12.77 -4.98
C ARG A 255 2.80 13.50 -4.07
N ILE A 256 4.03 13.00 -3.98
CA ILE A 256 5.17 13.61 -3.27
C ILE A 256 5.34 15.09 -3.63
N THR A 257 5.05 15.47 -4.88
CA THR A 257 5.03 16.86 -5.34
C THR A 257 4.05 17.75 -4.59
N SER A 258 2.99 17.20 -3.99
CA SER A 258 2.05 17.93 -3.15
C SER A 258 2.55 18.14 -1.73
N LEU A 259 3.52 17.35 -1.29
CA LEU A 259 4.15 17.43 0.03
C LEU A 259 5.34 18.38 0.05
N ASN A 260 5.89 18.75 -1.11
CA ASN A 260 7.01 19.69 -1.22
C ASN A 260 6.54 21.04 -1.79
N PRO A 261 6.27 22.05 -0.96
CA PRO A 261 5.76 23.34 -1.40
C PRO A 261 6.73 24.14 -2.29
N THR A 262 8.02 23.75 -2.32
CA THR A 262 9.01 24.41 -3.17
C THR A 262 9.01 23.92 -4.62
N SER A 263 8.51 22.71 -4.88
CA SER A 263 8.42 22.15 -6.24
C SER A 263 7.23 22.71 -7.05
N GLY A 264 6.29 23.39 -6.41
CA GLY A 264 5.10 23.99 -7.03
C GLY A 264 5.33 25.37 -7.66
N LYS A 265 6.51 25.96 -7.55
CA LYS A 265 6.87 27.23 -8.16
C LYS A 265 7.76 27.03 -9.40
N LYS A 266 7.27 26.33 -10.40
CA LYS A 266 7.73 26.49 -11.77
C LYS A 266 6.54 26.89 -12.63
N LYS A 267 6.50 28.19 -12.85
CA LYS A 267 5.90 29.04 -13.90
C LYS A 267 4.83 28.41 -14.78
#